data_9b40eff967e01d12791f3017d75c9341
#
_entry.id   9b40eff967e01d12791f3017d75c9341
#
_cell.length_a   1.000
_cell.length_b   1.000
_cell.length_c   1.000
_cell.angle_alpha   90.00
_cell.angle_beta   90.00
_cell.angle_gamma   90.00
#
_symmetry.space_group_name_H-M   'P 1'
#
loop_
_entity.id
_entity.type
_entity.pdbx_description
1 polymer ?
#
loop_
_entity_poly.entity_id
_entity_poly.type
_entity_poly.pdbx_seq_one_letter_code
_entity_poly.pdbx_strand_id
1 'polypeptide(L)'
;GKQTDKANKGFNSWTHLVSMLFCHFAKATSVRDISNGMRSATGNLNHLGVEQAPSKSSISYQNKRRDASLFKDLYYSLLNSLGQQIGVKRTKLKIKVPVYLLDSTVISLCLSVFDWATFRTKKGAVKMHTLLDYDGKLPVYVNITEGSVGDNKGAYDIPLEKGSVIVADRYYNDFPMLNIWDSKGVNFVIRHK
;
A
#
# COMPACT_ATOMS: atom_id res chain seq x y z
N GLY A 1 15.74 -1.17 -14.92
CA GLY A 1 15.65 -0.64 -13.57
C GLY A 1 15.82 0.87 -13.57
N LYS A 2 15.00 1.59 -12.84
CA LYS A 2 15.11 3.05 -12.69
C LYS A 2 16.44 3.36 -11.98
N GLN A 3 17.28 4.21 -12.56
CA GLN A 3 18.58 4.62 -11.98
C GLN A 3 18.37 5.66 -10.85
N THR A 4 17.60 5.30 -9.82
CA THR A 4 17.23 6.20 -8.72
C THR A 4 18.40 6.46 -7.75
N ASP A 5 19.44 5.64 -7.79
CA ASP A 5 20.61 5.73 -6.90
C ASP A 5 21.87 6.26 -7.61
N LYS A 6 21.74 6.79 -8.84
CA LYS A 6 22.84 7.41 -9.55
C LYS A 6 23.35 8.62 -8.79
N ALA A 7 24.59 8.60 -8.33
CA ALA A 7 25.23 9.62 -7.50
C ALA A 7 24.77 9.71 -6.02
N ASN A 8 24.14 8.68 -5.46
CA ASN A 8 23.82 8.66 -4.04
C ASN A 8 25.06 8.41 -3.16
N LYS A 9 25.36 9.39 -2.31
CA LYS A 9 26.39 9.26 -1.27
C LYS A 9 25.75 8.69 0.01
N GLY A 10 25.64 7.35 0.11
CA GLY A 10 25.33 6.66 1.38
C GLY A 10 23.86 6.38 1.71
N PHE A 11 22.86 7.15 1.23
CA PHE A 11 21.44 6.86 1.47
C PHE A 11 20.72 6.42 0.19
N ASN A 12 20.90 5.16 -0.17
CA ASN A 12 20.31 4.56 -1.37
C ASN A 12 18.82 4.19 -1.18
N SER A 13 18.17 3.70 -2.23
CA SER A 13 16.76 3.31 -2.21
C SER A 13 16.49 2.11 -1.30
N TRP A 14 17.46 1.20 -1.17
CA TRP A 14 17.34 0.07 -0.24
C TRP A 14 17.34 0.54 1.22
N THR A 15 18.32 1.36 1.61
CA THR A 15 18.35 1.95 2.97
C THR A 15 17.09 2.76 3.27
N HIS A 16 16.53 3.45 2.25
CA HIS A 16 15.26 4.15 2.41
C HIS A 16 14.09 3.19 2.67
N LEU A 17 13.98 2.11 1.89
CA LEU A 17 12.96 1.08 2.10
C LEU A 17 13.06 0.49 3.51
N VAL A 18 14.26 0.08 3.93
CA VAL A 18 14.50 -0.46 5.28
C VAL A 18 14.11 0.55 6.36
N SER A 19 14.41 1.85 6.15
CA SER A 19 14.02 2.91 7.09
C SER A 19 12.50 3.04 7.23
N MET A 20 11.76 2.93 6.12
CA MET A 20 10.30 3.01 6.13
C MET A 20 9.68 1.75 6.76
N LEU A 21 10.21 0.56 6.48
CA LEU A 21 9.79 -0.67 7.15
C LEU A 21 10.07 -0.60 8.66
N PHE A 22 11.25 -0.12 9.05
CA PHE A 22 11.57 0.11 10.46
C PHE A 22 10.57 1.06 11.13
N CYS A 23 10.18 2.14 10.45
CA CYS A 23 9.15 3.07 10.95
C CYS A 23 7.86 2.35 11.35
N HIS A 24 7.38 1.45 10.49
CA HIS A 24 6.15 0.70 10.75
C HIS A 24 6.30 -0.34 11.86
N PHE A 25 7.34 -1.15 11.81
CA PHE A 25 7.54 -2.24 12.78
C PHE A 25 7.88 -1.73 14.18
N ALA A 26 8.70 -0.68 14.26
CA ALA A 26 9.09 -0.06 15.53
C ALA A 26 8.05 0.96 16.06
N LYS A 27 6.96 1.21 15.31
CA LYS A 27 5.95 2.23 15.62
C LYS A 27 6.57 3.61 15.89
N ALA A 28 7.60 3.97 15.11
CA ALA A 28 8.28 5.24 15.22
C ALA A 28 7.30 6.39 14.92
N THR A 29 7.32 7.43 15.76
CA THR A 29 6.41 8.58 15.66
C THR A 29 7.04 9.81 15.00
N SER A 30 8.34 9.74 14.71
CA SER A 30 9.07 10.82 14.05
C SER A 30 10.23 10.30 13.20
N VAL A 31 10.67 11.11 12.24
CA VAL A 31 11.89 10.82 11.47
C VAL A 31 13.12 10.71 12.37
N ARG A 32 13.11 11.42 13.51
CA ARG A 32 14.18 11.33 14.52
C ARG A 32 14.19 9.96 15.18
N ASP A 33 13.01 9.41 15.49
CA ASP A 33 12.89 8.08 16.11
C ASP A 33 13.37 7.00 15.14
N ILE A 34 13.07 7.13 13.85
CA ILE A 34 13.60 6.21 12.83
C ILE A 34 15.13 6.25 12.83
N SER A 35 15.73 7.44 12.74
CA SER A 35 17.19 7.61 12.71
C SER A 35 17.86 7.09 13.98
N ASN A 36 17.32 7.40 15.16
CA ASN A 36 17.86 6.96 16.44
C ASN A 36 17.68 5.46 16.64
N GLY A 37 16.50 4.92 16.36
CA GLY A 37 16.21 3.49 16.50
C GLY A 37 17.07 2.64 15.54
N MET A 38 17.25 3.05 14.30
CA MET A 38 18.18 2.39 13.39
C MET A 38 19.62 2.47 13.87
N ARG A 39 20.04 3.60 14.45
CA ARG A 39 21.38 3.74 15.03
C ARG A 39 21.59 2.79 16.24
N SER A 40 20.56 2.60 17.06
CA SER A 40 20.61 1.66 18.19
C SER A 40 20.68 0.20 17.75
N ALA A 41 20.18 -0.11 16.56
CA ALA A 41 20.22 -1.43 15.95
C ALA A 41 21.54 -1.74 15.22
N THR A 42 22.61 -1.00 15.52
CA THR A 42 23.95 -1.16 14.93
C THR A 42 24.44 -2.61 15.07
N GLY A 43 24.94 -3.18 13.99
CA GLY A 43 25.27 -4.61 13.90
C GLY A 43 24.15 -5.46 13.27
N ASN A 44 22.90 -5.28 13.63
CA ASN A 44 21.78 -5.97 13.00
C ASN A 44 21.43 -5.38 11.62
N LEU A 45 21.71 -4.12 11.39
CA LEU A 45 21.47 -3.47 10.08
C LEU A 45 22.34 -4.05 8.96
N ASN A 46 23.55 -4.54 9.28
CA ASN A 46 24.44 -5.15 8.30
C ASN A 46 23.80 -6.40 7.67
N HIS A 47 23.04 -7.19 8.44
CA HIS A 47 22.30 -8.34 7.92
C HIS A 47 21.22 -7.94 6.91
N LEU A 48 20.75 -6.70 6.98
CA LEU A 48 19.80 -6.13 6.03
C LEU A 48 20.48 -5.37 4.88
N GLY A 49 21.81 -5.44 4.78
CA GLY A 49 22.58 -4.70 3.75
C GLY A 49 22.58 -3.18 3.95
N VAL A 50 22.40 -2.71 5.19
CA VAL A 50 22.47 -1.30 5.55
C VAL A 50 23.72 -1.08 6.39
N GLU A 51 24.74 -0.49 5.79
CA GLU A 51 26.05 -0.28 6.43
C GLU A 51 26.01 0.78 7.53
N GLN A 52 25.20 1.81 7.34
CA GLN A 52 25.09 2.95 8.28
C GLN A 52 23.67 3.42 8.41
N ALA A 53 23.25 3.68 9.66
CA ALA A 53 21.95 4.28 9.94
C ALA A 53 21.86 5.69 9.33
N PRO A 54 20.77 6.00 8.60
CA PRO A 54 20.63 7.30 7.94
C PRO A 54 20.36 8.41 8.95
N SER A 55 20.82 9.62 8.62
CA SER A 55 20.49 10.82 9.41
C SER A 55 19.03 11.21 9.22
N LYS A 56 18.45 11.93 10.21
CA LYS A 56 17.11 12.54 10.11
C LYS A 56 16.97 13.38 8.84
N SER A 57 17.97 14.21 8.52
CA SER A 57 17.94 15.07 7.33
C SER A 57 17.95 14.27 6.02
N SER A 58 18.74 13.19 5.95
CA SER A 58 18.76 12.32 4.77
C SER A 58 17.39 11.66 4.53
N ILE A 59 16.76 11.13 5.58
CA ILE A 59 15.43 10.53 5.48
C ILE A 59 14.41 11.58 5.02
N SER A 60 14.34 12.75 5.68
CA SER A 60 13.41 13.83 5.33
C SER A 60 13.60 14.33 3.90
N TYR A 61 14.84 14.47 3.46
CA TYR A 61 15.16 14.92 2.12
C TYR A 61 14.68 13.92 1.06
N GLN A 62 14.95 12.63 1.26
CA GLN A 62 14.58 11.60 0.31
C GLN A 62 13.06 11.30 0.32
N ASN A 63 12.38 11.40 1.45
CA ASN A 63 10.93 11.30 1.51
C ASN A 63 10.22 12.34 0.63
N LYS A 64 10.80 13.53 0.48
CA LYS A 64 10.23 14.59 -0.38
C LYS A 64 10.58 14.42 -1.86
N ARG A 65 11.71 13.81 -2.18
CA ARG A 65 12.27 13.82 -3.55
C ARG A 65 12.22 12.50 -4.28
N ARG A 66 12.30 11.38 -3.55
CA ARG A 66 12.34 10.08 -4.20
C ARG A 66 10.95 9.73 -4.75
N ASP A 67 10.94 9.36 -6.03
CA ASP A 67 9.72 8.95 -6.70
C ASP A 67 9.12 7.69 -6.03
N ALA A 68 7.89 7.82 -5.54
CA ALA A 68 7.15 6.73 -4.90
C ALA A 68 6.90 5.54 -5.85
N SER A 69 6.94 5.78 -7.16
CA SER A 69 6.78 4.72 -8.16
C SER A 69 7.82 3.60 -8.03
N LEU A 70 9.00 3.89 -7.47
CA LEU A 70 10.00 2.86 -7.17
C LEU A 70 9.45 1.80 -6.21
N PHE A 71 8.80 2.22 -5.14
CA PHE A 71 8.24 1.31 -4.14
C PHE A 71 6.97 0.61 -4.65
N LYS A 72 6.19 1.30 -5.47
CA LYS A 72 5.06 0.73 -6.18
C LYS A 72 5.51 -0.40 -7.13
N ASP A 73 6.53 -0.16 -7.94
CA ASP A 73 7.08 -1.15 -8.87
C ASP A 73 7.65 -2.36 -8.12
N LEU A 74 8.34 -2.13 -6.99
CA LEU A 74 8.83 -3.20 -6.11
C LEU A 74 7.68 -4.03 -5.54
N TYR A 75 6.61 -3.38 -5.06
CA TYR A 75 5.43 -4.05 -4.54
C TYR A 75 4.81 -5.00 -5.57
N TYR A 76 4.54 -4.51 -6.79
CA TYR A 76 3.93 -5.34 -7.83
C TYR A 76 4.90 -6.43 -8.34
N SER A 77 6.21 -6.17 -8.35
CA SER A 77 7.21 -7.20 -8.67
C SER A 77 7.21 -8.35 -7.65
N LEU A 78 7.16 -8.01 -6.36
CA LEU A 78 7.04 -9.01 -5.29
C LEU A 78 5.72 -9.77 -5.36
N LEU A 79 4.62 -9.07 -5.60
CA LEU A 79 3.30 -9.68 -5.75
C LEU A 79 3.27 -10.70 -6.90
N ASN A 80 3.84 -10.37 -8.04
CA ASN A 80 3.96 -11.28 -9.18
C ASN A 80 4.81 -12.50 -8.84
N SER A 81 5.95 -12.31 -8.16
CA SER A 81 6.83 -13.41 -7.75
C SER A 81 6.14 -14.34 -6.75
N LEU A 82 5.42 -13.79 -5.78
CA LEU A 82 4.65 -14.55 -4.80
C LEU A 82 3.48 -15.29 -5.46
N GLY A 83 2.77 -14.64 -6.37
CA GLY A 83 1.65 -15.26 -7.09
C GLY A 83 2.06 -16.49 -7.91
N GLN A 84 3.28 -16.50 -8.45
CA GLN A 84 3.83 -17.66 -9.15
C GLN A 84 4.23 -18.79 -8.19
N GLN A 85 4.66 -18.48 -6.98
CA GLN A 85 5.10 -19.47 -5.98
C GLN A 85 3.95 -20.04 -5.16
N ILE A 86 2.94 -19.24 -4.87
CA ILE A 86 1.73 -19.69 -4.17
C ILE A 86 0.83 -20.32 -5.22
N GLY A 87 1.04 -21.60 -5.45
CA GLY A 87 0.10 -22.39 -6.29
C GLY A 87 -1.32 -22.12 -5.79
N VAL A 88 -2.17 -21.58 -6.66
CA VAL A 88 -3.55 -21.19 -6.33
C VAL A 88 -4.30 -22.42 -5.80
N LYS A 89 -4.34 -22.59 -4.47
CA LYS A 89 -5.25 -23.53 -3.84
C LYS A 89 -6.64 -22.92 -3.97
N ARG A 90 -7.38 -23.36 -5.00
CA ARG A 90 -8.78 -22.98 -5.16
C ARG A 90 -9.52 -23.23 -3.86
N THR A 91 -10.18 -22.22 -3.36
CA THR A 91 -11.00 -22.30 -2.17
C THR A 91 -12.21 -23.22 -2.42
N LYS A 92 -12.90 -23.61 -1.34
CA LYS A 92 -14.07 -24.48 -1.39
C LYS A 92 -15.29 -23.87 -2.12
N LEU A 93 -15.24 -22.62 -2.51
CA LEU A 93 -16.26 -21.97 -3.31
C LEU A 93 -16.27 -22.57 -4.72
N LYS A 94 -17.38 -23.21 -5.10
CA LYS A 94 -17.59 -23.79 -6.43
C LYS A 94 -17.87 -22.74 -7.52
N ILE A 95 -17.32 -21.52 -7.34
CA ILE A 95 -17.45 -20.43 -8.31
C ILE A 95 -16.28 -20.51 -9.28
N LYS A 96 -16.59 -20.53 -10.58
CA LYS A 96 -15.57 -20.69 -11.65
C LYS A 96 -15.03 -19.37 -12.18
N VAL A 97 -15.44 -18.25 -11.62
CA VAL A 97 -15.02 -16.90 -12.01
C VAL A 97 -14.16 -16.27 -10.91
N PRO A 98 -13.27 -15.32 -11.24
CA PRO A 98 -12.50 -14.59 -10.23
C PRO A 98 -13.40 -13.88 -9.22
N VAL A 99 -13.09 -14.03 -7.94
CA VAL A 99 -13.79 -13.35 -6.85
C VAL A 99 -12.82 -12.44 -6.13
N TYR A 100 -13.19 -11.18 -6.00
CA TYR A 100 -12.40 -10.15 -5.34
C TYR A 100 -13.11 -9.60 -4.13
N LEU A 101 -12.35 -9.33 -3.07
CA LEU A 101 -12.83 -8.64 -1.88
C LEU A 101 -12.32 -7.20 -1.93
N LEU A 102 -13.22 -6.24 -1.86
CA LEU A 102 -12.89 -4.82 -1.83
C LEU A 102 -13.11 -4.25 -0.45
N ASP A 103 -12.06 -3.68 0.12
CA ASP A 103 -12.13 -3.00 1.41
C ASP A 103 -11.17 -1.80 1.46
N SER A 104 -11.41 -0.91 2.41
CA SER A 104 -10.51 0.20 2.70
C SER A 104 -10.06 0.21 4.14
N THR A 105 -8.80 0.54 4.36
CA THR A 105 -8.20 0.63 5.68
C THR A 105 -7.61 2.03 5.88
N VAL A 106 -7.95 2.66 7.00
CA VAL A 106 -7.35 3.95 7.41
C VAL A 106 -6.05 3.68 8.14
N ILE A 107 -4.96 4.22 7.60
CA ILE A 107 -3.63 4.14 8.21
C ILE A 107 -3.31 5.52 8.79
N SER A 108 -3.19 5.58 10.12
CA SER A 108 -2.77 6.81 10.80
C SER A 108 -1.30 7.09 10.52
N LEU A 109 -1.01 8.31 10.10
CA LEU A 109 0.34 8.78 9.81
C LEU A 109 0.77 9.83 10.82
N CYS A 110 2.06 9.87 11.13
CA CYS A 110 2.62 10.96 11.89
C CYS A 110 2.70 12.21 11.02
N LEU A 111 1.94 13.28 11.34
CA LEU A 111 1.93 14.54 10.60
C LEU A 111 3.30 15.20 10.47
N SER A 112 4.19 15.00 11.46
CA SER A 112 5.56 15.52 11.37
C SER A 112 6.41 14.86 10.28
N VAL A 113 5.94 13.75 9.74
CA VAL A 113 6.58 13.00 8.63
C VAL A 113 5.82 13.20 7.32
N PHE A 114 4.48 13.38 7.40
CA PHE A 114 3.56 13.40 6.27
C PHE A 114 2.57 14.56 6.41
N ASP A 115 3.02 15.78 6.16
CA ASP A 115 2.27 17.04 6.29
C ASP A 115 1.07 17.16 5.32
N TRP A 116 1.09 16.42 4.21
CA TRP A 116 0.01 16.40 3.20
C TRP A 116 -1.19 15.50 3.59
N ALA A 117 -0.99 14.57 4.52
CA ALA A 117 -2.01 13.59 4.90
C ALA A 117 -2.93 14.13 6.00
N THR A 118 -3.75 15.13 5.70
CA THR A 118 -4.68 15.73 6.66
C THR A 118 -5.92 14.87 6.88
N PHE A 119 -6.24 14.61 8.14
CA PHE A 119 -7.48 13.94 8.54
C PHE A 119 -7.96 14.47 9.88
N ARG A 120 -9.21 15.00 9.92
CA ARG A 120 -9.87 15.54 11.14
C ARG A 120 -8.92 16.39 11.99
N THR A 121 -8.71 17.60 11.58
CA THR A 121 -8.09 18.77 12.25
C THR A 121 -6.74 18.60 12.95
N LYS A 122 -6.23 17.41 13.26
CA LYS A 122 -4.92 17.22 13.94
C LYS A 122 -4.26 15.86 13.76
N LYS A 123 -4.80 14.96 12.95
CA LYS A 123 -4.21 13.62 12.72
C LYS A 123 -4.02 13.39 11.22
N GLY A 124 -2.79 13.08 10.81
CA GLY A 124 -2.53 12.61 9.46
C GLY A 124 -3.05 11.19 9.28
N ALA A 125 -3.74 10.93 8.19
CA ALA A 125 -4.11 9.58 7.79
C ALA A 125 -4.15 9.47 6.28
N VAL A 126 -3.83 8.30 5.78
CA VAL A 126 -4.15 7.88 4.42
C VAL A 126 -5.16 6.75 4.48
N LYS A 127 -5.93 6.63 3.42
CA LYS A 127 -6.82 5.50 3.22
C LYS A 127 -6.24 4.60 2.13
N MET A 128 -6.08 3.34 2.45
CA MET A 128 -5.61 2.32 1.54
C MET A 128 -6.82 1.49 1.08
N HIS A 129 -7.19 1.63 -0.20
CA HIS A 129 -8.22 0.81 -0.84
C HIS A 129 -7.55 -0.42 -1.44
N THR A 130 -8.01 -1.59 -1.06
CA THR A 130 -7.39 -2.85 -1.42
C THR A 130 -8.39 -3.75 -2.13
N LEU A 131 -8.00 -4.25 -3.29
CA LEU A 131 -8.68 -5.36 -3.95
C LEU A 131 -7.90 -6.64 -3.69
N LEU A 132 -8.48 -7.55 -2.92
CA LEU A 132 -7.89 -8.81 -2.55
C LEU A 132 -8.45 -9.92 -3.45
N ASP A 133 -7.58 -10.69 -4.09
CA ASP A 133 -7.99 -11.94 -4.72
C ASP A 133 -8.39 -12.96 -3.65
N TYR A 134 -9.62 -13.45 -3.72
CA TYR A 134 -10.18 -14.36 -2.72
C TYR A 134 -9.46 -15.72 -2.71
N ASP A 135 -9.10 -16.24 -3.87
CA ASP A 135 -8.44 -17.54 -3.99
C ASP A 135 -6.96 -17.47 -3.62
N GLY A 136 -6.23 -16.50 -4.18
CA GLY A 136 -4.81 -16.29 -3.92
C GLY A 136 -4.53 -15.60 -2.58
N LYS A 137 -5.53 -14.97 -1.96
CA LYS A 137 -5.40 -14.18 -0.74
C LYS A 137 -4.30 -13.10 -0.84
N LEU A 138 -4.08 -12.61 -2.04
CA LEU A 138 -3.11 -11.58 -2.33
C LEU A 138 -3.80 -10.27 -2.71
N PRO A 139 -3.30 -9.13 -2.25
CA PRO A 139 -3.82 -7.83 -2.64
C PRO A 139 -3.36 -7.51 -4.08
N VAL A 140 -4.24 -7.75 -5.05
CA VAL A 140 -3.95 -7.59 -6.49
C VAL A 140 -3.95 -6.13 -6.95
N TYR A 141 -4.60 -5.27 -6.18
CA TYR A 141 -4.62 -3.83 -6.43
C TYR A 141 -4.64 -3.06 -5.11
N VAL A 142 -3.87 -2.00 -5.05
CA VAL A 142 -3.84 -1.06 -3.93
C VAL A 142 -3.86 0.36 -4.47
N ASN A 143 -4.79 1.17 -3.96
CA ASN A 143 -4.84 2.61 -4.19
C ASN A 143 -4.76 3.34 -2.85
N ILE A 144 -3.95 4.41 -2.79
CA ILE A 144 -3.77 5.20 -1.58
C ILE A 144 -4.32 6.59 -1.84
N THR A 145 -5.25 7.00 -0.99
CA THR A 145 -5.88 8.33 -1.02
C THR A 145 -5.69 9.05 0.31
N GLU A 146 -6.05 10.32 0.35
CA GLU A 146 -6.18 11.02 1.64
C GLU A 146 -7.24 10.33 2.51
N GLY A 147 -7.02 10.33 3.83
CA GLY A 147 -7.92 9.67 4.78
C GLY A 147 -9.36 10.19 4.78
N SER A 148 -9.59 11.40 4.27
CA SER A 148 -10.90 12.04 4.11
C SER A 148 -11.71 11.54 2.91
N VAL A 149 -11.06 10.90 1.94
CA VAL A 149 -11.72 10.40 0.72
C VAL A 149 -12.68 9.27 1.06
N GLY A 150 -13.91 9.33 0.52
CA GLY A 150 -14.90 8.26 0.71
C GLY A 150 -14.47 6.94 0.10
N ASP A 151 -14.90 5.82 0.69
CA ASP A 151 -14.51 4.49 0.25
C ASP A 151 -14.87 4.22 -1.21
N ASN A 152 -16.07 4.60 -1.62
CA ASN A 152 -16.55 4.51 -2.99
C ASN A 152 -15.66 5.27 -3.98
N LYS A 153 -15.19 6.48 -3.63
CA LYS A 153 -14.36 7.30 -4.54
C LYS A 153 -13.03 6.64 -4.89
N GLY A 154 -12.42 5.92 -3.95
CA GLY A 154 -11.19 5.16 -4.21
C GLY A 154 -11.40 3.92 -5.07
N ALA A 155 -12.65 3.49 -5.29
CA ALA A 155 -13.01 2.28 -6.00
C ALA A 155 -13.35 2.50 -7.49
N TYR A 156 -13.56 3.73 -7.93
CA TYR A 156 -13.93 4.03 -9.32
C TYR A 156 -12.90 3.57 -10.37
N ASP A 157 -11.62 3.68 -10.05
CA ASP A 157 -10.51 3.41 -10.97
C ASP A 157 -9.93 1.99 -10.84
N ILE A 158 -10.60 1.11 -10.09
CA ILE A 158 -10.12 -0.26 -9.91
C ILE A 158 -10.17 -1.00 -11.27
N PRO A 159 -9.07 -1.61 -11.69
CA PRO A 159 -9.04 -2.44 -12.90
C PRO A 159 -9.75 -3.77 -12.64
N LEU A 160 -10.96 -3.91 -13.15
CA LEU A 160 -11.79 -5.08 -12.95
C LEU A 160 -11.91 -5.90 -14.22
N GLU A 161 -11.81 -7.21 -14.08
CA GLU A 161 -11.96 -8.15 -15.19
C GLU A 161 -13.44 -8.43 -15.46
N LYS A 162 -13.81 -8.45 -16.75
CA LYS A 162 -15.16 -8.83 -17.16
C LYS A 162 -15.48 -10.24 -16.68
N GLY A 163 -16.69 -10.42 -16.14
CA GLY A 163 -17.15 -11.70 -15.60
C GLY A 163 -16.69 -11.98 -14.16
N SER A 164 -15.85 -11.13 -13.56
CA SER A 164 -15.48 -11.26 -12.15
C SER A 164 -16.64 -10.91 -11.20
N VAL A 165 -16.49 -11.31 -9.94
CA VAL A 165 -17.41 -10.97 -8.85
C VAL A 165 -16.66 -10.15 -7.79
N ILE A 166 -17.19 -8.98 -7.43
CA ILE A 166 -16.68 -8.16 -6.35
C ILE A 166 -17.59 -8.30 -5.14
N VAL A 167 -16.98 -8.55 -3.99
CA VAL A 167 -17.67 -8.52 -2.70
C VAL A 167 -17.17 -7.31 -1.93
N ALA A 168 -18.08 -6.44 -1.51
CA ALA A 168 -17.77 -5.22 -0.77
C ALA A 168 -18.80 -4.96 0.33
N ASP A 169 -18.44 -4.10 1.27
CA ASP A 169 -19.32 -3.72 2.35
C ASP A 169 -20.38 -2.67 1.91
N ARG A 170 -21.28 -2.31 2.82
CA ARG A 170 -22.38 -1.37 2.54
C ARG A 170 -21.91 0.06 2.18
N TYR A 171 -20.69 0.45 2.53
CA TYR A 171 -20.18 1.79 2.23
C TYR A 171 -19.84 1.97 0.75
N TYR A 172 -19.70 0.86 0.01
CA TYR A 172 -19.56 0.84 -1.45
C TYR A 172 -20.90 0.84 -2.21
N ASN A 173 -22.03 1.01 -1.51
CA ASN A 173 -23.33 1.13 -2.16
C ASN A 173 -23.50 2.51 -2.81
N ASP A 174 -22.90 2.66 -3.97
CA ASP A 174 -22.88 3.86 -4.82
C ASP A 174 -23.40 3.50 -6.20
N PHE A 175 -24.63 3.88 -6.49
CA PHE A 175 -25.30 3.49 -7.74
C PHE A 175 -24.55 3.88 -9.02
N PRO A 176 -23.98 5.10 -9.15
CA PRO A 176 -23.14 5.44 -10.30
C PRO A 176 -21.97 4.49 -10.49
N MET A 177 -21.25 4.14 -9.43
CA MET A 177 -20.14 3.21 -9.46
C MET A 177 -20.59 1.80 -9.84
N LEU A 178 -21.69 1.32 -9.24
CA LEU A 178 -22.25 0.00 -9.55
C LEU A 178 -22.71 -0.10 -11.01
N ASN A 179 -23.29 0.96 -11.56
CA ASN A 179 -23.66 1.02 -12.98
C ASN A 179 -22.44 0.94 -13.90
N ILE A 180 -21.30 1.56 -13.50
CA ILE A 180 -20.03 1.42 -14.24
C ILE A 180 -19.54 -0.03 -14.20
N TRP A 181 -19.60 -0.69 -13.07
CA TRP A 181 -19.18 -2.10 -12.93
C TRP A 181 -20.08 -3.02 -13.77
N ASP A 182 -21.41 -2.85 -13.71
CA ASP A 182 -22.36 -3.59 -14.49
C ASP A 182 -22.12 -3.42 -15.99
N SER A 183 -21.92 -2.18 -16.45
CA SER A 183 -21.61 -1.87 -17.85
C SER A 183 -20.32 -2.52 -18.36
N LYS A 184 -19.35 -2.78 -17.46
CA LYS A 184 -18.11 -3.52 -17.72
C LYS A 184 -18.32 -5.04 -17.67
N GLY A 185 -19.51 -5.51 -17.33
CA GLY A 185 -19.82 -6.92 -17.14
C GLY A 185 -19.20 -7.54 -15.88
N VAL A 186 -19.05 -6.74 -14.84
CA VAL A 186 -18.56 -7.15 -13.52
C VAL A 186 -19.75 -7.36 -12.61
N ASN A 187 -19.83 -8.51 -11.96
CA ASN A 187 -20.86 -8.81 -10.97
C ASN A 187 -20.43 -8.30 -9.59
N PHE A 188 -21.38 -7.97 -8.74
CA PHE A 188 -21.08 -7.50 -7.40
C PHE A 188 -22.04 -8.04 -6.36
N VAL A 189 -21.53 -8.23 -5.14
CA VAL A 189 -22.29 -8.60 -3.95
C VAL A 189 -21.98 -7.55 -2.89
N ILE A 190 -22.98 -6.73 -2.57
CA ILE A 190 -22.85 -5.64 -1.61
C ILE A 190 -23.97 -5.75 -0.59
N ARG A 191 -23.63 -5.60 0.69
CA ARG A 191 -24.62 -5.59 1.75
C ARG A 191 -25.52 -4.36 1.60
N HIS A 192 -26.84 -4.58 1.58
CA HIS A 192 -27.82 -3.49 1.56
C HIS A 192 -27.72 -2.63 2.82
N LYS A 193 -28.01 -1.32 2.70
CA LYS A 193 -28.11 -0.38 3.82
C LYS A 193 -29.38 -0.58 4.60
#